data_ee14919af21ccbdb4d0132ed0c577f42
#
_entry.id   ee14919af21ccbdb4d0132ed0c577f42
#
_cell.length_a   1.000
_cell.length_b   1.000
_cell.length_c   1.000
_cell.angle_alpha   90.00
_cell.angle_beta   90.00
_cell.angle_gamma   90.00
#
_symmetry.space_group_name_H-M   'P 1'
#
loop_
_entity.id
_entity.type
_entity.pdbx_description
1 polymer ?
#
loop_
_entity_poly.entity_id
_entity_poly.type
_entity_poly.pdbx_seq_one_letter_code
_entity_poly.pdbx_strand_id
1 'polypeptide(L)'
;MTAAATQNIDSASLTSIGQVRSTNQDYFGEFSRPDGTRLLLVADGMGGHRGGATASRLATETIGEVFAKSTANAPEILYEAIRAANARVHQASLEDPELRGMGTTVVTMLFDAEGLVWVAHVGDSRAYRLHRAGIEQITQDHSVVAEMVRRGLITAEEAEVHPRRNEILRSVGVESAVEIDVAQVLSAPGDVYVLCSDGLSGEVSDVEIAQTVQSAPPETAARALVALANDRGAPDNVTVQIALLPMEDGKTIPIDIPLPPQPMRTPRASTWIAGLVAALVVAAAGYYLLQSNASSTTNSPTNNTPPPLP
;
A
#
# COMPACT_ATOMS: atom_id res chain seq x y z
N MET A 1 -7.22 35.58 25.12
CA MET A 1 -6.38 34.89 24.13
C MET A 1 -5.67 33.77 24.87
N THR A 2 -6.28 32.61 24.87
CA THR A 2 -5.69 31.39 25.42
C THR A 2 -4.51 31.03 24.51
N ALA A 3 -3.32 30.85 25.11
CA ALA A 3 -2.16 30.34 24.44
C ALA A 3 -2.56 29.02 23.74
N ALA A 4 -2.30 28.92 22.44
CA ALA A 4 -2.50 27.69 21.70
C ALA A 4 -1.75 26.58 22.46
N ALA A 5 -2.50 25.64 22.97
CA ALA A 5 -1.93 24.47 23.60
C ALA A 5 -1.12 23.78 22.53
N THR A 6 0.19 23.71 22.72
CA THR A 6 1.11 22.92 21.90
C THR A 6 0.50 21.54 21.80
N GLN A 7 -0.04 21.18 20.63
CA GLN A 7 -0.77 19.93 20.48
C GLN A 7 0.24 18.81 20.70
N ASN A 8 0.13 18.11 21.81
CA ASN A 8 0.94 16.93 22.07
C ASN A 8 0.40 15.77 21.22
N ILE A 9 0.71 15.79 19.93
CA ILE A 9 0.33 14.75 18.99
C ILE A 9 1.12 13.51 19.34
N ASP A 10 0.43 12.42 19.68
CA ASP A 10 1.05 11.12 19.83
C ASP A 10 1.26 10.49 18.44
N SER A 11 2.50 10.15 18.10
CA SER A 11 2.84 9.64 16.77
C SER A 11 3.78 8.45 16.84
N ALA A 12 3.68 7.61 15.82
CA ALA A 12 4.60 6.50 15.62
C ALA A 12 4.83 6.25 14.12
N SER A 13 6.04 5.80 13.80
CA SER A 13 6.46 5.50 12.44
C SER A 13 7.13 4.14 12.40
N LEU A 14 6.85 3.36 11.39
CA LEU A 14 7.49 2.06 11.17
C LEU A 14 7.64 1.79 9.68
N THR A 15 8.80 1.23 9.31
CA THR A 15 9.07 0.76 7.96
C THR A 15 9.58 -0.68 7.97
N SER A 16 9.27 -1.44 6.95
CA SER A 16 9.72 -2.82 6.72
C SER A 16 10.14 -2.99 5.27
N ILE A 17 11.16 -3.79 5.05
CA ILE A 17 11.60 -4.15 3.69
C ILE A 17 10.57 -5.03 2.96
N GLY A 18 9.59 -5.60 3.68
CA GLY A 18 8.67 -6.61 3.16
C GLY A 18 9.31 -8.00 3.08
N GLN A 19 8.66 -8.92 2.34
CA GLN A 19 9.09 -10.32 2.25
C GLN A 19 9.80 -10.67 0.94
N VAL A 20 9.72 -9.79 -0.07
CA VAL A 20 10.21 -10.07 -1.43
C VAL A 20 11.36 -9.16 -1.84
N ARG A 21 11.34 -7.89 -1.45
CA ARG A 21 12.36 -6.91 -1.82
C ARG A 21 13.69 -7.19 -1.10
N SER A 22 14.80 -6.85 -1.74
CA SER A 22 16.15 -6.96 -1.16
C SER A 22 16.65 -5.65 -0.56
N THR A 23 16.00 -4.53 -0.86
CA THR A 23 16.31 -3.19 -0.36
C THR A 23 15.04 -2.46 0.02
N ASN A 24 15.11 -1.63 1.06
CA ASN A 24 14.02 -0.74 1.40
C ASN A 24 14.23 0.58 0.66
N GLN A 25 13.31 0.94 -0.22
CA GLN A 25 13.29 2.17 -0.99
C GLN A 25 12.30 3.19 -0.42
N ASP A 26 11.49 2.78 0.56
CA ASP A 26 10.67 3.71 1.34
C ASP A 26 11.52 4.52 2.29
N TYR A 27 11.09 5.74 2.54
CA TYR A 27 11.64 6.60 3.58
C TYR A 27 10.53 7.36 4.27
N PHE A 28 10.72 7.70 5.54
CA PHE A 28 9.79 8.55 6.28
C PHE A 28 10.53 9.63 7.04
N GLY A 29 9.85 10.72 7.35
CA GLY A 29 10.38 11.82 8.15
C GLY A 29 9.35 12.32 9.15
N GLU A 30 9.86 12.78 10.28
CA GLU A 30 9.08 13.49 11.29
C GLU A 30 9.88 14.72 11.73
N PHE A 31 9.29 15.89 11.57
CA PHE A 31 9.94 17.16 11.82
C PHE A 31 9.07 18.03 12.72
N SER A 32 9.71 18.81 13.59
CA SER A 32 9.02 19.71 14.51
C SER A 32 9.69 21.07 14.53
N ARG A 33 8.90 22.11 14.73
CA ARG A 33 9.37 23.48 14.94
C ARG A 33 9.18 23.92 16.39
N PRO A 34 9.91 24.97 16.83
CA PRO A 34 9.74 25.52 18.18
C PRO A 34 8.35 26.10 18.44
N ASP A 35 7.60 26.50 17.41
CA ASP A 35 6.24 27.00 17.49
C ASP A 35 5.19 25.89 17.73
N GLY A 36 5.61 24.61 17.72
CA GLY A 36 4.73 23.45 17.87
C GLY A 36 4.23 22.86 16.55
N THR A 37 4.54 23.48 15.40
CA THR A 37 4.21 22.94 14.08
C THR A 37 4.96 21.62 13.86
N ARG A 38 4.24 20.59 13.40
CA ARG A 38 4.80 19.25 13.11
C ARG A 38 4.51 18.84 11.68
N LEU A 39 5.45 18.14 11.08
CA LEU A 39 5.35 17.58 9.73
C LEU A 39 5.68 16.10 9.76
N LEU A 40 4.76 15.28 9.30
CA LEU A 40 4.94 13.86 9.01
C LEU A 40 5.04 13.66 7.51
N LEU A 41 5.81 12.67 7.08
CA LEU A 41 6.09 12.41 5.67
C LEU A 41 6.38 10.94 5.43
N VAL A 42 5.78 10.36 4.39
CA VAL A 42 6.15 9.08 3.78
C VAL A 42 6.51 9.30 2.33
N ALA A 43 7.58 8.65 1.88
CA ALA A 43 8.09 8.70 0.52
C ALA A 43 8.43 7.27 0.06
N ASP A 44 7.84 6.82 -1.03
CA ASP A 44 8.08 5.53 -1.66
C ASP A 44 8.96 5.75 -2.91
N GLY A 45 10.15 5.17 -2.88
CA GLY A 45 11.17 5.42 -3.89
C GLY A 45 11.10 4.43 -5.05
N MET A 46 11.17 4.95 -6.28
CA MET A 46 11.20 4.16 -7.50
C MET A 46 12.44 4.47 -8.34
N GLY A 47 12.91 3.48 -9.14
CA GLY A 47 14.03 3.69 -10.06
C GLY A 47 15.25 2.80 -9.79
N GLY A 48 15.14 1.50 -10.02
CA GLY A 48 16.24 0.53 -9.89
C GLY A 48 16.76 0.38 -8.46
N HIS A 49 17.79 -0.47 -8.27
CA HIS A 49 18.27 -0.85 -6.93
C HIS A 49 18.78 0.31 -6.06
N ARG A 50 19.36 1.36 -6.65
CA ARG A 50 19.94 2.50 -5.92
C ARG A 50 19.12 3.77 -6.05
N GLY A 51 18.40 3.91 -7.15
CA GLY A 51 17.69 5.14 -7.48
C GLY A 51 16.56 5.44 -6.51
N GLY A 52 15.67 4.48 -6.26
CA GLY A 52 14.51 4.67 -5.40
C GLY A 52 14.87 5.08 -3.97
N ALA A 53 15.76 4.34 -3.31
CA ALA A 53 16.22 4.67 -1.95
C ALA A 53 16.93 6.04 -1.88
N THR A 54 17.63 6.44 -2.94
CA THR A 54 18.25 7.76 -3.03
C THR A 54 17.20 8.85 -3.20
N ALA A 55 16.19 8.63 -4.06
CA ALA A 55 15.16 9.60 -4.33
C ALA A 55 14.27 9.87 -3.10
N SER A 56 13.77 8.82 -2.44
CA SER A 56 12.93 8.95 -1.24
C SER A 56 13.66 9.64 -0.10
N ARG A 57 14.94 9.26 0.14
CA ARG A 57 15.78 9.90 1.16
C ARG A 57 16.05 11.37 0.84
N LEU A 58 16.49 11.70 -0.39
CA LEU A 58 16.77 13.09 -0.80
C LEU A 58 15.52 13.97 -0.72
N ALA A 59 14.38 13.45 -1.13
CA ALA A 59 13.11 14.17 -1.03
C ALA A 59 12.76 14.46 0.43
N THR A 60 12.83 13.47 1.30
CA THR A 60 12.51 13.62 2.73
C THR A 60 13.46 14.60 3.43
N GLU A 61 14.77 14.47 3.20
CA GLU A 61 15.77 15.38 3.76
C GLU A 61 15.52 16.84 3.30
N THR A 62 15.26 17.04 2.00
CA THR A 62 15.00 18.37 1.44
C THR A 62 13.73 19.00 2.00
N ILE A 63 12.66 18.23 2.10
CA ILE A 63 11.39 18.69 2.68
C ILE A 63 11.61 19.11 4.14
N GLY A 64 12.32 18.31 4.93
CA GLY A 64 12.67 18.64 6.31
C GLY A 64 13.52 19.90 6.42
N GLU A 65 14.51 20.08 5.54
CA GLU A 65 15.37 21.29 5.51
C GLU A 65 14.56 22.55 5.18
N VAL A 66 13.67 22.50 4.19
CA VAL A 66 12.81 23.63 3.84
C VAL A 66 11.82 23.92 4.96
N PHE A 67 11.17 22.89 5.48
CA PHE A 67 10.25 23.02 6.61
C PHE A 67 10.89 23.71 7.82
N ALA A 68 12.10 23.32 8.18
CA ALA A 68 12.80 23.88 9.34
C ALA A 68 13.18 25.37 9.16
N LYS A 69 13.41 25.84 7.93
CA LYS A 69 13.90 27.19 7.63
C LYS A 69 12.81 28.17 7.19
N SER A 70 11.73 27.67 6.57
CA SER A 70 10.65 28.52 6.03
C SER A 70 9.85 29.17 7.14
N THR A 71 9.42 30.39 6.91
CA THR A 71 8.49 31.14 7.76
C THR A 71 7.11 31.33 7.10
N ALA A 72 6.90 30.72 5.92
CA ALA A 72 5.66 30.75 5.20
C ALA A 72 4.55 30.01 5.97
N ASN A 73 3.30 30.29 5.63
CA ASN A 73 2.14 29.57 6.20
C ASN A 73 2.07 28.10 5.70
N ALA A 74 1.17 27.32 6.25
CA ALA A 74 1.13 25.88 6.04
C ALA A 74 1.03 25.45 4.57
N PRO A 75 0.11 25.93 3.72
CA PRO A 75 0.02 25.48 2.33
C PRO A 75 1.26 25.86 1.50
N GLU A 76 1.78 27.07 1.68
CA GLU A 76 2.96 27.55 0.97
C GLU A 76 4.21 26.75 1.34
N ILE A 77 4.42 26.44 2.63
CA ILE A 77 5.55 25.63 3.08
C ILE A 77 5.56 24.26 2.39
N LEU A 78 4.40 23.57 2.36
CA LEU A 78 4.30 22.25 1.75
C LEU A 78 4.61 22.32 0.25
N TYR A 79 4.08 23.32 -0.42
CA TYR A 79 4.31 23.52 -1.84
C TYR A 79 5.78 23.82 -2.14
N GLU A 80 6.40 24.75 -1.39
CA GLU A 80 7.82 25.10 -1.52
C GLU A 80 8.73 23.90 -1.25
N ALA A 81 8.44 23.13 -0.19
CA ALA A 81 9.25 22.00 0.21
C ALA A 81 9.24 20.87 -0.82
N ILE A 82 8.06 20.50 -1.33
CA ILE A 82 7.94 19.43 -2.33
C ILE A 82 8.54 19.88 -3.67
N ARG A 83 8.39 21.15 -4.06
CA ARG A 83 9.07 21.69 -5.26
C ARG A 83 10.58 21.66 -5.13
N ALA A 84 11.11 22.03 -3.99
CA ALA A 84 12.56 21.98 -3.72
C ALA A 84 13.07 20.54 -3.76
N ALA A 85 12.32 19.59 -3.18
CA ALA A 85 12.62 18.17 -3.25
C ALA A 85 12.61 17.65 -4.70
N ASN A 86 11.59 18.02 -5.49
CA ASN A 86 11.53 17.67 -6.91
C ASN A 86 12.78 18.15 -7.66
N ALA A 87 13.14 19.42 -7.49
CA ALA A 87 14.31 19.99 -8.16
C ALA A 87 15.61 19.27 -7.75
N ARG A 88 15.79 18.95 -6.45
CA ARG A 88 16.98 18.27 -5.95
C ARG A 88 17.10 16.82 -6.44
N VAL A 89 15.99 16.05 -6.40
CA VAL A 89 15.97 14.66 -6.90
C VAL A 89 16.20 14.65 -8.41
N HIS A 90 15.53 15.52 -9.15
CA HIS A 90 15.71 15.65 -10.61
C HIS A 90 17.16 15.98 -10.97
N GLN A 91 17.75 16.98 -10.32
CA GLN A 91 19.15 17.36 -10.55
C GLN A 91 20.10 16.19 -10.29
N ALA A 92 19.95 15.47 -9.16
CA ALA A 92 20.79 14.33 -8.83
C ALA A 92 20.65 13.20 -9.88
N SER A 93 19.44 12.99 -10.45
CA SER A 93 19.23 12.00 -11.51
C SER A 93 19.91 12.35 -12.82
N LEU A 94 20.19 13.63 -13.07
CA LEU A 94 20.93 14.09 -14.25
C LEU A 94 22.45 14.01 -14.08
N GLU A 95 22.93 14.18 -12.84
CA GLU A 95 24.36 14.18 -12.49
C GLU A 95 24.97 12.79 -12.42
N ASP A 96 24.18 11.78 -11.98
CA ASP A 96 24.66 10.39 -11.86
C ASP A 96 23.87 9.47 -12.82
N PRO A 97 24.54 8.88 -13.83
CA PRO A 97 23.89 7.96 -14.76
C PRO A 97 23.24 6.72 -14.07
N GLU A 98 23.74 6.30 -12.90
CA GLU A 98 23.15 5.18 -12.14
C GLU A 98 21.84 5.57 -11.43
N LEU A 99 21.58 6.86 -11.29
CA LEU A 99 20.36 7.41 -10.69
C LEU A 99 19.35 7.90 -11.75
N ARG A 100 19.65 7.70 -13.04
CA ARG A 100 18.80 8.19 -14.13
C ARG A 100 17.39 7.64 -14.03
N GLY A 101 16.40 8.55 -14.05
CA GLY A 101 14.98 8.22 -13.98
C GLY A 101 14.50 7.80 -12.59
N MET A 102 15.30 8.02 -11.55
CA MET A 102 14.83 7.85 -10.18
C MET A 102 13.73 8.87 -9.85
N GLY A 103 12.83 8.46 -8.99
CA GLY A 103 11.77 9.28 -8.46
C GLY A 103 11.25 8.74 -7.15
N THR A 104 10.29 9.42 -6.59
CA THR A 104 9.62 8.98 -5.37
C THR A 104 8.21 9.53 -5.31
N THR A 105 7.31 8.82 -4.64
CA THR A 105 6.08 9.42 -4.13
C THR A 105 6.42 10.34 -2.96
N VAL A 106 5.49 11.19 -2.60
CA VAL A 106 5.53 11.96 -1.34
C VAL A 106 4.09 12.11 -0.85
N VAL A 107 3.82 11.75 0.39
CA VAL A 107 2.63 12.16 1.12
C VAL A 107 3.05 12.79 2.43
N THR A 108 2.53 13.99 2.70
CA THR A 108 2.87 14.77 3.90
C THR A 108 1.62 15.15 4.67
N MET A 109 1.76 15.27 5.99
CA MET A 109 0.74 15.85 6.84
C MET A 109 1.38 16.86 7.78
N LEU A 110 0.90 18.09 7.71
CA LEU A 110 1.36 19.19 8.54
C LEU A 110 0.26 19.56 9.54
N PHE A 111 0.65 19.60 10.80
CA PHE A 111 -0.15 20.07 11.94
C PHE A 111 0.43 21.43 12.36
N ASP A 112 -0.30 22.51 12.11
CA ASP A 112 0.20 23.84 12.44
C ASP A 112 -0.04 24.22 13.91
N ALA A 113 0.54 25.33 14.32
CA ALA A 113 0.47 25.82 15.69
C ALA A 113 -0.97 26.28 16.07
N GLU A 114 -1.81 26.58 15.09
CA GLU A 114 -3.21 26.96 15.28
C GLU A 114 -4.13 25.74 15.39
N GLY A 115 -3.63 24.52 15.15
CA GLY A 115 -4.39 23.27 15.19
C GLY A 115 -5.07 22.92 13.86
N LEU A 116 -4.69 23.58 12.76
CA LEU A 116 -5.14 23.20 11.43
C LEU A 116 -4.28 22.06 10.91
N VAL A 117 -4.89 21.19 10.10
CA VAL A 117 -4.22 20.05 9.48
C VAL A 117 -4.22 20.25 7.97
N TRP A 118 -3.04 20.05 7.38
CA TRP A 118 -2.83 20.17 5.94
C TRP A 118 -2.21 18.89 5.39
N VAL A 119 -2.67 18.47 4.22
CA VAL A 119 -2.08 17.36 3.47
C VAL A 119 -1.53 17.88 2.16
N ALA A 120 -0.36 17.36 1.75
CA ALA A 120 0.14 17.51 0.39
C ALA A 120 0.69 16.19 -0.12
N HIS A 121 0.46 15.87 -1.40
CA HIS A 121 0.95 14.63 -1.96
C HIS A 121 1.28 14.70 -3.45
N VAL A 122 2.13 13.77 -3.87
CA VAL A 122 2.47 13.42 -5.24
C VAL A 122 2.68 11.90 -5.30
N GLY A 123 1.95 11.19 -6.15
CA GLY A 123 2.01 9.73 -6.27
C GLY A 123 0.79 9.05 -5.68
N ASP A 124 0.95 7.80 -5.28
CA ASP A 124 -0.09 6.89 -4.79
C ASP A 124 0.14 6.40 -3.35
N SER A 125 1.14 6.95 -2.66
CA SER A 125 1.20 6.89 -1.20
C SER A 125 0.03 7.66 -0.62
N ARG A 126 -0.62 7.09 0.41
CA ARG A 126 -1.91 7.56 0.87
C ARG A 126 -1.87 8.20 2.25
N ALA A 127 -2.79 9.14 2.46
CA ALA A 127 -3.16 9.65 3.78
C ALA A 127 -4.64 9.33 4.07
N TYR A 128 -4.88 8.84 5.27
CA TYR A 128 -6.22 8.54 5.79
C TYR A 128 -6.49 9.37 7.03
N ARG A 129 -7.76 9.68 7.23
CA ARG A 129 -8.30 10.21 8.48
C ARG A 129 -9.29 9.22 9.05
N LEU A 130 -9.09 8.85 10.31
CA LEU A 130 -10.04 8.11 11.09
C LEU A 130 -10.74 9.06 12.06
N HIS A 131 -12.05 9.17 11.93
CA HIS A 131 -12.90 10.02 12.74
C HIS A 131 -14.16 9.25 13.19
N ARG A 132 -15.06 9.87 13.96
CA ARG A 132 -16.24 9.20 14.55
C ARG A 132 -17.13 8.47 13.54
N ALA A 133 -17.20 8.92 12.29
CA ALA A 133 -18.05 8.31 11.27
C ALA A 133 -17.34 7.19 10.47
N GLY A 134 -16.05 6.95 10.70
CA GLY A 134 -15.28 5.92 10.01
C GLY A 134 -13.92 6.38 9.50
N ILE A 135 -13.38 5.67 8.53
CA ILE A 135 -12.13 5.99 7.84
C ILE A 135 -12.43 6.66 6.50
N GLU A 136 -11.63 7.64 6.15
CA GLU A 136 -11.68 8.39 4.91
C GLU A 136 -10.27 8.48 4.32
N GLN A 137 -10.09 8.08 3.06
CA GLN A 137 -8.86 8.38 2.32
C GLN A 137 -8.88 9.87 1.93
N ILE A 138 -7.89 10.63 2.38
CA ILE A 138 -7.79 12.09 2.15
C ILE A 138 -7.14 12.39 0.80
N THR A 139 -6.13 11.59 0.43
CA THR A 139 -5.38 11.73 -0.83
C THR A 139 -6.11 11.06 -1.99
N GLN A 140 -5.84 11.53 -3.19
CA GLN A 140 -6.32 10.90 -4.42
C GLN A 140 -5.12 10.36 -5.20
N ASP A 141 -5.03 9.05 -5.36
CA ASP A 141 -3.89 8.41 -6.01
C ASP A 141 -3.63 8.96 -7.41
N HIS A 142 -2.39 9.33 -7.69
CA HIS A 142 -1.93 9.71 -9.01
C HIS A 142 -1.45 8.47 -9.79
N SER A 143 -2.33 7.49 -9.95
CA SER A 143 -2.08 6.26 -10.69
C SER A 143 -2.97 6.14 -11.93
N VAL A 144 -2.53 5.28 -12.87
CA VAL A 144 -3.31 5.00 -14.09
C VAL A 144 -4.68 4.44 -13.74
N VAL A 145 -4.76 3.51 -12.81
CA VAL A 145 -6.03 2.87 -12.44
C VAL A 145 -6.95 3.83 -11.70
N ALA A 146 -6.43 4.68 -10.83
CA ALA A 146 -7.23 5.71 -10.15
C ALA A 146 -7.84 6.70 -11.16
N GLU A 147 -7.11 7.07 -12.21
CA GLU A 147 -7.62 7.91 -13.28
C GLU A 147 -8.70 7.19 -14.11
N MET A 148 -8.53 5.88 -14.37
CA MET A 148 -9.54 5.08 -15.07
C MET A 148 -10.85 4.97 -14.26
N VAL A 149 -10.75 4.79 -12.94
CA VAL A 149 -11.92 4.78 -12.03
C VAL A 149 -12.62 6.13 -12.05
N ARG A 150 -11.88 7.24 -11.92
CA ARG A 150 -12.45 8.61 -11.97
C ARG A 150 -13.22 8.90 -13.26
N ARG A 151 -12.72 8.36 -14.39
CA ARG A 151 -13.38 8.50 -15.70
C ARG A 151 -14.53 7.49 -15.89
N GLY A 152 -14.79 6.62 -14.95
CA GLY A 152 -15.81 5.58 -15.05
C GLY A 152 -15.50 4.50 -16.11
N LEU A 153 -14.20 4.29 -16.41
CA LEU A 153 -13.75 3.29 -17.37
C LEU A 153 -13.65 1.89 -16.76
N ILE A 154 -13.37 1.84 -15.46
CA ILE A 154 -13.32 0.61 -14.65
C ILE A 154 -13.93 0.89 -13.27
N THR A 155 -14.32 -0.15 -12.55
CA THR A 155 -14.75 -0.05 -11.15
C THR A 155 -13.54 -0.03 -10.20
N ALA A 156 -13.75 0.28 -8.92
CA ALA A 156 -12.70 0.22 -7.91
C ALA A 156 -12.17 -1.21 -7.74
N GLU A 157 -13.06 -2.21 -7.75
CA GLU A 157 -12.70 -3.63 -7.64
C GLU A 157 -11.89 -4.11 -8.84
N GLU A 158 -12.21 -3.63 -10.05
CA GLU A 158 -11.41 -3.93 -11.25
C GLU A 158 -10.02 -3.28 -11.20
N ALA A 159 -9.89 -2.13 -10.56
CA ALA A 159 -8.61 -1.43 -10.39
C ALA A 159 -7.62 -2.23 -9.53
N GLU A 160 -8.08 -2.90 -8.46
CA GLU A 160 -7.24 -3.70 -7.55
C GLU A 160 -6.49 -4.85 -8.26
N VAL A 161 -7.10 -5.44 -9.28
CA VAL A 161 -6.52 -6.57 -10.03
C VAL A 161 -6.00 -6.18 -11.42
N HIS A 162 -6.02 -4.89 -11.75
CA HIS A 162 -5.66 -4.42 -13.08
C HIS A 162 -4.14 -4.58 -13.34
N PRO A 163 -3.70 -5.00 -14.56
CA PRO A 163 -2.29 -5.19 -14.88
C PRO A 163 -1.42 -3.93 -14.68
N ARG A 164 -2.02 -2.75 -14.80
CA ARG A 164 -1.34 -1.45 -14.67
C ARG A 164 -1.59 -0.78 -13.32
N ARG A 165 -1.97 -1.51 -12.27
CA ARG A 165 -2.30 -0.94 -10.97
C ARG A 165 -1.12 -0.21 -10.30
N ASN A 166 0.12 -0.62 -10.59
CA ASN A 166 1.34 -0.03 -10.03
C ASN A 166 1.93 1.07 -10.94
N GLU A 167 1.22 1.52 -11.99
CA GLU A 167 1.71 2.60 -12.85
C GLU A 167 1.26 3.95 -12.30
N ILE A 168 2.23 4.75 -11.83
CA ILE A 168 1.99 6.12 -11.36
C ILE A 168 2.11 7.14 -12.47
N LEU A 169 1.28 8.16 -12.39
CA LEU A 169 1.20 9.27 -13.36
C LEU A 169 2.02 10.49 -12.94
N ARG A 170 2.26 10.65 -11.63
CA ARG A 170 3.00 11.77 -11.07
C ARG A 170 3.96 11.27 -10.00
N SER A 171 5.21 11.77 -10.03
CA SER A 171 6.23 11.46 -9.05
C SER A 171 7.21 12.59 -8.89
N VAL A 172 7.81 12.70 -7.73
CA VAL A 172 8.85 13.68 -7.41
C VAL A 172 10.17 13.24 -8.03
N GLY A 173 10.82 14.12 -8.80
CA GLY A 173 12.17 13.94 -9.33
C GLY A 173 12.28 13.40 -10.75
N VAL A 174 11.24 12.81 -11.32
CA VAL A 174 11.28 12.29 -12.71
C VAL A 174 11.23 13.44 -13.72
N GLU A 175 10.33 14.39 -13.50
CA GLU A 175 10.19 15.57 -14.37
C GLU A 175 10.79 16.81 -13.68
N SER A 176 11.20 17.81 -14.49
CA SER A 176 11.75 19.07 -13.96
C SER A 176 10.75 19.89 -13.12
N ALA A 177 9.46 19.68 -13.32
CA ALA A 177 8.38 20.26 -12.55
C ALA A 177 7.32 19.19 -12.28
N VAL A 178 6.66 19.28 -11.15
CA VAL A 178 5.62 18.34 -10.72
C VAL A 178 4.39 19.10 -10.21
N GLU A 179 3.21 18.58 -10.53
CA GLU A 179 1.95 19.06 -9.99
C GLU A 179 1.73 18.44 -8.61
N ILE A 180 1.46 19.30 -7.62
CA ILE A 180 1.35 18.94 -6.20
C ILE A 180 -0.08 19.21 -5.76
N ASP A 181 -0.75 18.21 -5.20
CA ASP A 181 -2.05 18.39 -4.58
C ASP A 181 -1.85 18.81 -3.13
N VAL A 182 -2.48 19.93 -2.74
CA VAL A 182 -2.45 20.48 -1.37
C VAL A 182 -3.86 20.80 -0.94
N ALA A 183 -4.24 20.33 0.25
CA ALA A 183 -5.56 20.58 0.81
C ALA A 183 -5.52 20.76 2.34
N GLN A 184 -6.43 21.59 2.85
CA GLN A 184 -6.72 21.65 4.27
C GLN A 184 -7.67 20.52 4.63
N VAL A 185 -7.38 19.82 5.73
CA VAL A 185 -8.19 18.72 6.24
C VAL A 185 -9.00 19.20 7.43
N LEU A 186 -10.30 18.97 7.40
CA LEU A 186 -11.13 19.17 8.58
C LEU A 186 -10.68 18.22 9.68
N SER A 187 -10.42 18.73 10.87
CA SER A 187 -9.90 17.93 11.98
C SER A 187 -10.72 18.16 13.25
N ALA A 188 -10.74 17.16 14.12
CA ALA A 188 -11.35 17.23 15.43
C ALA A 188 -10.44 16.54 16.47
N PRO A 189 -10.52 16.93 17.75
CA PRO A 189 -9.85 16.24 18.84
C PRO A 189 -10.17 14.73 18.82
N GLY A 190 -9.14 13.91 18.93
CA GLY A 190 -9.26 12.45 18.89
C GLY A 190 -9.27 11.83 17.48
N ASP A 191 -9.20 12.62 16.42
CA ASP A 191 -8.98 12.08 15.08
C ASP A 191 -7.59 11.42 14.98
N VAL A 192 -7.53 10.32 14.23
CA VAL A 192 -6.27 9.62 13.94
C VAL A 192 -5.97 9.75 12.46
N TYR A 193 -4.72 10.07 12.15
CA TYR A 193 -4.23 10.14 10.78
C TYR A 193 -3.24 9.00 10.52
N VAL A 194 -3.32 8.43 9.32
CA VAL A 194 -2.40 7.38 8.86
C VAL A 194 -1.84 7.80 7.52
N LEU A 195 -0.51 7.84 7.41
CA LEU A 195 0.21 7.97 6.15
C LEU A 195 0.87 6.63 5.85
N CYS A 196 0.81 6.19 4.60
CA CYS A 196 1.45 4.92 4.23
C CYS A 196 1.89 4.87 2.76
N SER A 197 2.88 4.01 2.48
CA SER A 197 3.20 3.59 1.13
C SER A 197 2.18 2.56 0.61
N ASP A 198 2.23 2.28 -0.69
CA ASP A 198 1.33 1.33 -1.37
C ASP A 198 1.50 -0.11 -0.87
N GLY A 199 2.69 -0.48 -0.36
CA GLY A 199 2.93 -1.77 0.26
C GLY A 199 2.09 -2.05 1.52
N LEU A 200 1.56 -1.01 2.20
CA LEU A 200 0.54 -1.20 3.23
C LEU A 200 -0.85 -1.27 2.60
N SER A 201 -1.26 -0.26 1.83
CA SER A 201 -2.63 -0.14 1.32
C SER A 201 -2.97 -1.17 0.24
N GLY A 202 -1.97 -1.78 -0.38
CA GLY A 202 -2.15 -2.92 -1.30
C GLY A 202 -2.43 -4.25 -0.60
N GLU A 203 -2.04 -4.39 0.69
CA GLU A 203 -2.17 -5.64 1.45
C GLU A 203 -3.21 -5.55 2.56
N VAL A 204 -3.50 -4.34 3.06
CA VAL A 204 -4.39 -4.12 4.20
C VAL A 204 -5.50 -3.17 3.77
N SER A 205 -6.74 -3.62 3.87
CA SER A 205 -7.91 -2.83 3.50
C SER A 205 -8.13 -1.64 4.46
N ASP A 206 -8.80 -0.60 3.97
CA ASP A 206 -9.11 0.60 4.75
C ASP A 206 -9.84 0.26 6.07
N VAL A 207 -10.75 -0.72 6.03
CA VAL A 207 -11.49 -1.19 7.22
C VAL A 207 -10.56 -1.82 8.26
N GLU A 208 -9.58 -2.61 7.83
CA GLU A 208 -8.61 -3.24 8.72
C GLU A 208 -7.61 -2.22 9.27
N ILE A 209 -7.21 -1.23 8.46
CA ILE A 209 -6.42 -0.08 8.93
C ILE A 209 -7.19 0.61 10.06
N ALA A 210 -8.45 0.95 9.83
CA ALA A 210 -9.30 1.61 10.83
C ALA A 210 -9.43 0.81 12.12
N GLN A 211 -9.75 -0.48 12.03
CA GLN A 211 -9.89 -1.36 13.19
C GLN A 211 -8.60 -1.46 14.02
N THR A 212 -7.45 -1.56 13.34
CA THR A 212 -6.15 -1.69 14.00
C THR A 212 -5.79 -0.40 14.74
N VAL A 213 -5.94 0.74 14.08
CA VAL A 213 -5.58 2.06 14.63
C VAL A 213 -6.51 2.47 15.78
N GLN A 214 -7.78 2.07 15.72
CA GLN A 214 -8.76 2.33 16.78
C GLN A 214 -8.51 1.52 18.06
N SER A 215 -7.94 0.33 17.91
CA SER A 215 -7.82 -0.65 18.99
C SER A 215 -6.57 -0.48 19.84
N ALA A 216 -5.60 0.35 19.44
CA ALA A 216 -4.30 0.43 20.11
C ALA A 216 -3.65 1.83 19.96
N PRO A 217 -2.71 2.20 20.84
CA PRO A 217 -1.88 3.40 20.67
C PRO A 217 -1.08 3.35 19.36
N PRO A 218 -0.66 4.53 18.82
CA PRO A 218 0.01 4.63 17.51
C PRO A 218 1.16 3.65 17.31
N GLU A 219 2.05 3.47 18.31
CA GLU A 219 3.19 2.55 18.20
C GLU A 219 2.75 1.08 18.03
N THR A 220 1.78 0.65 18.81
CA THR A 220 1.25 -0.73 18.75
C THR A 220 0.49 -0.95 17.45
N ALA A 221 -0.30 0.03 17.03
CA ALA A 221 -1.04 -0.03 15.77
C ALA A 221 -0.11 -0.08 14.56
N ALA A 222 0.96 0.74 14.53
CA ALA A 222 1.95 0.70 13.45
C ALA A 222 2.62 -0.68 13.32
N ARG A 223 3.03 -1.27 14.46
CA ARG A 223 3.57 -2.64 14.48
C ARG A 223 2.58 -3.68 13.97
N ALA A 224 1.33 -3.58 14.38
CA ALA A 224 0.28 -4.51 13.96
C ALA A 224 -0.02 -4.42 12.47
N LEU A 225 -0.09 -3.20 11.91
CA LEU A 225 -0.32 -2.98 10.47
C LEU A 225 0.83 -3.53 9.62
N VAL A 226 2.08 -3.23 9.99
CA VAL A 226 3.25 -3.76 9.27
C VAL A 226 3.35 -5.28 9.40
N ALA A 227 3.05 -5.85 10.56
CA ALA A 227 3.00 -7.30 10.74
C ALA A 227 1.92 -7.94 9.87
N LEU A 228 0.72 -7.35 9.81
CA LEU A 228 -0.38 -7.84 8.99
C LEU A 228 -0.04 -7.84 7.49
N ALA A 229 0.59 -6.77 6.98
CA ALA A 229 1.06 -6.73 5.60
C ALA A 229 2.12 -7.80 5.33
N ASN A 230 3.11 -7.96 6.24
CA ASN A 230 4.14 -8.98 6.11
C ASN A 230 3.57 -10.41 6.14
N ASP A 231 2.59 -10.70 6.98
CA ASP A 231 1.91 -12.00 7.07
C ASP A 231 1.14 -12.35 5.79
N ARG A 232 0.77 -11.33 4.99
CA ARG A 232 0.13 -11.47 3.67
C ARG A 232 1.12 -11.59 2.53
N GLY A 233 2.41 -11.51 2.83
CA GLY A 233 3.46 -11.71 1.86
C GLY A 233 4.18 -10.44 1.42
N ALA A 234 3.69 -9.25 1.80
CA ALA A 234 4.28 -7.94 1.53
C ALA A 234 5.25 -7.94 0.33
N PRO A 235 4.75 -7.90 -0.91
CA PRO A 235 5.58 -7.99 -2.11
C PRO A 235 6.46 -6.74 -2.30
N ASP A 236 6.14 -5.66 -1.58
CA ASP A 236 6.87 -4.39 -1.57
C ASP A 236 7.32 -3.97 -0.18
N ASN A 237 8.05 -2.86 -0.10
CA ASN A 237 8.38 -2.17 1.13
C ASN A 237 7.10 -1.66 1.79
N VAL A 238 7.02 -1.69 3.10
CA VAL A 238 5.83 -1.30 3.86
C VAL A 238 6.20 -0.21 4.84
N THR A 239 5.64 0.98 4.67
CA THR A 239 5.88 2.12 5.56
C THR A 239 4.59 2.72 6.04
N VAL A 240 4.50 2.99 7.34
CA VAL A 240 3.35 3.63 7.98
C VAL A 240 3.79 4.67 9.01
N GLN A 241 3.09 5.79 9.02
CA GLN A 241 3.11 6.77 10.11
C GLN A 241 1.70 6.97 10.63
N ILE A 242 1.54 7.02 11.94
CA ILE A 242 0.26 7.24 12.61
C ILE A 242 0.41 8.45 13.53
N ALA A 243 -0.59 9.35 13.50
CA ALA A 243 -0.67 10.49 14.41
C ALA A 243 -2.06 10.56 15.03
N LEU A 244 -2.11 10.63 16.36
CA LEU A 244 -3.33 10.81 17.14
C LEU A 244 -3.39 12.24 17.66
N LEU A 245 -4.45 12.97 17.30
CA LEU A 245 -4.71 14.29 17.89
C LEU A 245 -5.17 14.15 19.34
N PRO A 246 -4.66 15.00 20.27
CA PRO A 246 -5.07 14.96 21.66
C PRO A 246 -6.56 15.28 21.80
N MET A 247 -7.18 14.64 22.78
CA MET A 247 -8.54 14.97 23.22
C MET A 247 -8.50 16.18 24.15
N GLU A 248 -9.46 17.10 24.05
CA GLU A 248 -9.53 18.28 24.94
C GLU A 248 -9.65 17.93 26.42
N ASP A 249 -10.18 16.73 26.76
CA ASP A 249 -10.43 16.29 28.14
C ASP A 249 -9.72 14.98 28.52
N GLY A 250 -8.74 14.50 27.72
CA GLY A 250 -8.07 13.22 27.96
C GLY A 250 -8.97 11.98 27.85
N LYS A 251 -10.15 12.11 27.25
CA LYS A 251 -11.09 11.01 27.02
C LYS A 251 -10.93 10.48 25.61
N THR A 252 -10.55 9.22 25.50
CA THR A 252 -10.63 8.50 24.22
C THR A 252 -12.11 8.30 23.87
N ILE A 253 -12.55 8.79 22.70
CA ILE A 253 -13.90 8.53 22.21
C ILE A 253 -13.82 7.25 21.38
N PRO A 254 -14.54 6.18 21.75
CA PRO A 254 -14.63 5.00 20.89
C PRO A 254 -15.26 5.41 19.55
N ILE A 255 -14.58 5.12 18.47
CA ILE A 255 -15.13 5.26 17.13
C ILE A 255 -15.90 3.98 16.84
N ASP A 256 -17.21 4.07 16.66
CA ASP A 256 -18.07 2.92 16.37
C ASP A 256 -18.02 2.65 14.86
N ILE A 257 -17.02 1.89 14.44
CA ILE A 257 -16.97 1.37 13.07
C ILE A 257 -17.77 0.07 13.03
N PRO A 258 -18.86 0.00 12.27
CA PRO A 258 -19.59 -1.24 12.08
C PRO A 258 -18.62 -2.30 11.53
N LEU A 259 -18.50 -3.41 12.24
CA LEU A 259 -17.73 -4.54 11.73
C LEU A 259 -18.31 -4.93 10.36
N PRO A 260 -17.50 -5.05 9.31
CA PRO A 260 -17.97 -5.62 8.07
C PRO A 260 -18.54 -7.00 8.37
N PRO A 261 -19.62 -7.41 7.68
CA PRO A 261 -20.13 -8.76 7.84
C PRO A 261 -18.96 -9.72 7.63
N GLN A 262 -18.64 -10.49 8.66
CA GLN A 262 -17.60 -11.51 8.56
C GLN A 262 -17.85 -12.31 7.28
N PRO A 263 -16.88 -12.45 6.37
CA PRO A 263 -17.08 -13.31 5.21
C PRO A 263 -17.52 -14.65 5.77
N MET A 264 -18.73 -15.08 5.40
CA MET A 264 -19.18 -16.42 5.76
C MET A 264 -18.07 -17.35 5.30
N ARG A 265 -17.39 -18.00 6.27
CA ARG A 265 -16.42 -19.04 5.96
C ARG A 265 -17.17 -20.05 5.12
N THR A 266 -17.06 -19.92 3.80
CA THR A 266 -17.47 -21.00 2.91
C THR A 266 -16.72 -22.20 3.43
N PRO A 267 -17.40 -23.27 3.86
CA PRO A 267 -16.70 -24.48 4.26
C PRO A 267 -15.75 -24.78 3.10
N ARG A 268 -14.43 -24.82 3.39
CA ARG A 268 -13.43 -25.24 2.40
C ARG A 268 -14.06 -26.44 1.70
N ALA A 269 -14.31 -26.29 0.37
CA ALA A 269 -14.82 -27.39 -0.43
C ALA A 269 -13.88 -28.55 -0.15
N SER A 270 -14.42 -29.47 0.64
CA SER A 270 -13.65 -30.42 1.40
C SER A 270 -12.81 -31.24 0.43
N THR A 271 -11.67 -31.65 0.83
CA THR A 271 -10.79 -32.67 0.25
C THR A 271 -11.52 -33.94 -0.25
N TRP A 272 -12.82 -34.07 0.02
CA TRP A 272 -13.69 -35.12 -0.45
C TRP A 272 -13.96 -35.09 -1.97
N ILE A 273 -13.95 -33.91 -2.63
CA ILE A 273 -14.14 -33.82 -4.08
C ILE A 273 -12.89 -34.33 -4.80
N ALA A 274 -11.68 -34.03 -4.28
CA ALA A 274 -10.44 -34.56 -4.82
C ALA A 274 -10.36 -36.09 -4.64
N GLY A 275 -10.82 -36.61 -3.52
CA GLY A 275 -10.91 -38.06 -3.26
C GLY A 275 -11.89 -38.79 -4.19
N LEU A 276 -13.05 -38.18 -4.50
CA LEU A 276 -14.03 -38.75 -5.38
C LEU A 276 -13.54 -38.78 -6.85
N VAL A 277 -12.87 -37.76 -7.32
CA VAL A 277 -12.29 -37.73 -8.65
C VAL A 277 -11.15 -38.74 -8.77
N ALA A 278 -10.29 -38.88 -7.77
CA ALA A 278 -9.23 -39.87 -7.76
C ALA A 278 -9.79 -41.31 -7.77
N ALA A 279 -10.86 -41.58 -6.99
CA ALA A 279 -11.53 -42.89 -6.99
C ALA A 279 -12.17 -43.25 -8.36
N LEU A 280 -12.77 -42.27 -9.06
CA LEU A 280 -13.33 -42.46 -10.39
C LEU A 280 -12.26 -42.72 -11.45
N VAL A 281 -11.09 -42.06 -11.37
CA VAL A 281 -9.96 -42.30 -12.29
C VAL A 281 -9.39 -43.70 -12.09
N VAL A 282 -9.24 -44.16 -10.84
CA VAL A 282 -8.76 -45.51 -10.52
C VAL A 282 -9.78 -46.59 -10.99
N ALA A 283 -11.09 -46.36 -10.82
CA ALA A 283 -12.12 -47.26 -11.28
C ALA A 283 -12.17 -47.35 -12.82
N ALA A 284 -12.03 -46.22 -13.52
CA ALA A 284 -11.98 -46.21 -14.99
C ALA A 284 -10.73 -46.91 -15.55
N ALA A 285 -9.55 -46.73 -14.93
CA ALA A 285 -8.33 -47.43 -15.29
C ALA A 285 -8.43 -48.94 -15.05
N GLY A 286 -9.01 -49.36 -13.93
CA GLY A 286 -9.27 -50.76 -13.62
C GLY A 286 -10.22 -51.43 -14.62
N TYR A 287 -11.28 -50.72 -15.00
CA TYR A 287 -12.24 -51.19 -16.02
C TYR A 287 -11.59 -51.34 -17.40
N TYR A 288 -10.72 -50.39 -17.80
CA TYR A 288 -9.98 -50.45 -19.05
C TYR A 288 -9.00 -51.63 -19.12
N LEU A 289 -8.29 -51.90 -18.02
CA LEU A 289 -7.38 -53.03 -17.90
C LEU A 289 -8.11 -54.40 -17.95
N LEU A 290 -9.31 -54.51 -17.40
CA LEU A 290 -10.12 -55.70 -17.45
C LEU A 290 -10.64 -55.99 -18.89
N GLN A 291 -11.02 -54.92 -19.61
CA GLN A 291 -11.42 -55.06 -21.03
C GLN A 291 -10.27 -55.44 -21.96
N SER A 292 -9.07 -54.87 -21.72
CA SER A 292 -7.90 -55.19 -22.53
C SER A 292 -7.41 -56.65 -22.36
N ASN A 293 -7.56 -57.22 -21.16
CA ASN A 293 -7.25 -58.63 -20.89
C ASN A 293 -8.35 -59.61 -21.44
N ALA A 294 -9.60 -59.16 -21.57
CA ALA A 294 -10.64 -60.01 -22.18
C ALA A 294 -10.49 -60.15 -23.70
N SER A 295 -9.84 -59.19 -24.35
CA SER A 295 -9.63 -59.18 -25.81
C SER A 295 -8.45 -60.03 -26.28
N SER A 296 -7.60 -60.50 -25.38
CA SER A 296 -6.35 -61.24 -25.71
C SER A 296 -6.52 -62.77 -25.67
N THR A 297 -7.71 -63.31 -25.35
CA THR A 297 -7.95 -64.76 -25.19
C THR A 297 -8.64 -65.43 -26.39
N THR A 298 -8.86 -64.74 -27.51
CA THR A 298 -9.54 -65.32 -28.68
C THR A 298 -8.73 -65.23 -29.98
N ASN A 299 -7.49 -65.71 -29.98
CA ASN A 299 -6.78 -66.00 -31.26
C ASN A 299 -5.97 -67.26 -31.09
N SER A 300 -6.62 -68.45 -31.32
CA SER A 300 -5.92 -69.68 -31.67
C SER A 300 -5.72 -69.73 -33.18
N PRO A 301 -4.55 -70.01 -33.71
CA PRO A 301 -4.33 -70.13 -35.15
C PRO A 301 -4.84 -71.44 -35.67
N THR A 302 -5.79 -71.40 -36.63
CA THR A 302 -6.17 -72.56 -37.45
C THR A 302 -5.07 -72.83 -38.47
N ASN A 303 -4.53 -74.03 -38.35
CA ASN A 303 -3.53 -74.62 -39.26
C ASN A 303 -4.21 -74.99 -40.59
N ASN A 304 -3.93 -74.27 -41.68
CA ASN A 304 -4.35 -74.66 -43.02
C ASN A 304 -3.13 -75.05 -43.83
N THR A 305 -2.98 -76.37 -44.00
CA THR A 305 -2.02 -76.99 -44.98
C THR A 305 -2.72 -77.07 -46.34
N PRO A 306 -2.14 -76.61 -47.44
CA PRO A 306 -2.67 -76.82 -48.79
C PRO A 306 -2.42 -78.19 -49.31
N PRO A 307 -3.30 -78.80 -50.17
CA PRO A 307 -3.10 -80.13 -50.80
C PRO A 307 -2.11 -80.03 -51.94
N PRO A 308 -1.39 -81.20 -52.33
CA PRO A 308 -0.48 -81.22 -53.41
C PRO A 308 -1.17 -81.20 -54.77
N LEU A 309 -0.52 -80.57 -55.74
CA LEU A 309 -0.87 -80.54 -57.16
C LEU A 309 -0.46 -81.82 -57.87
N PRO A 310 -1.13 -82.22 -58.99
CA PRO A 310 -0.82 -83.42 -59.80
C PRO A 310 0.43 -83.24 -60.67
#